data_b58c02bb510cbadc81887c308a42c21c
#
_entry.id   b58c02bb510cbadc81887c308a42c21c
#
_cell.length_a   1.000
_cell.length_b   1.000
_cell.length_c   1.000
_cell.angle_alpha   90.00
_cell.angle_beta   90.00
_cell.angle_gamma   90.00
#
_symmetry.space_group_name_H-M   'P 1'
#
loop_
_entity.id
_entity.type
_entity.pdbx_description
1 polymer ?
#
loop_
_entity_poly.entity_id
_entity_poly.type
_entity_poly.pdbx_seq_one_letter_code
_entity_poly.pdbx_strand_id
1 'polypeptide(L)'
;MEDGYGINLVPLASFAIETYANDPCQCFRVHAQEDSDLREVSLNMKMHKAIAIIQFKLEGQVIKRRPEFNMDKRLLLDKIDYEEGTIMIEGKKYELLDKSFPTIDPNNPYELSEAEEALMNRLCMNFLNCDKLQEHIRFLFNKGGLYLCYNSNLLYHGCVPLDEKGNFRKVKIGSKQYSGKELYDVLEYYARKGYYEQDNREEHCLLYTSDAADEGL
;
A
#
# COMPACT_ATOMS: atom_id res chain seq x y z
N MET A 1 10.31 7.71 -13.80
CA MET A 1 8.93 7.67 -13.28
C MET A 1 8.43 9.10 -13.22
N GLU A 2 7.58 9.49 -14.17
CA GLU A 2 6.95 10.80 -14.16
C GLU A 2 5.60 10.70 -13.46
N ASP A 3 5.48 11.29 -12.28
CA ASP A 3 4.25 11.28 -11.49
C ASP A 3 3.24 12.37 -11.90
N GLY A 4 3.62 13.22 -12.88
CA GLY A 4 2.81 14.33 -13.35
C GLY A 4 2.66 15.51 -12.37
N TYR A 5 3.15 15.37 -11.16
CA TYR A 5 3.13 16.40 -10.11
C TYR A 5 4.50 17.03 -9.86
N GLY A 6 5.57 16.46 -10.40
CA GLY A 6 6.95 16.91 -10.18
C GLY A 6 7.45 16.65 -8.75
N ILE A 7 6.94 15.62 -8.11
CA ILE A 7 7.36 15.23 -6.76
C ILE A 7 8.82 14.78 -6.79
N ASN A 8 9.63 15.31 -5.87
CA ASN A 8 11.04 14.99 -5.78
C ASN A 8 11.26 13.57 -5.26
N LEU A 9 11.62 12.64 -6.14
CA LEU A 9 11.94 11.24 -5.82
C LEU A 9 13.45 10.99 -5.65
N VAL A 10 14.30 12.02 -5.71
CA VAL A 10 15.76 11.89 -5.50
C VAL A 10 16.10 11.21 -4.16
N PRO A 11 15.42 11.48 -3.03
CA PRO A 11 15.69 10.76 -1.79
C PRO A 11 15.50 9.25 -1.90
N LEU A 12 14.44 8.81 -2.61
CA LEU A 12 14.19 7.40 -2.87
C LEU A 12 15.26 6.79 -3.78
N ALA A 13 15.66 7.51 -4.83
CA ALA A 13 16.71 7.06 -5.74
C ALA A 13 18.04 6.87 -5.01
N SER A 14 18.45 7.85 -4.17
CA SER A 14 19.67 7.76 -3.38
C SER A 14 19.64 6.57 -2.40
N PHE A 15 18.57 6.44 -1.64
CA PHE A 15 18.37 5.31 -0.74
C PHE A 15 18.45 3.96 -1.47
N ALA A 16 17.77 3.84 -2.62
CA ALA A 16 17.74 2.60 -3.39
C ALA A 16 19.11 2.23 -3.97
N ILE A 17 19.90 3.22 -4.43
CA ILE A 17 21.26 3.00 -4.93
C ILE A 17 22.18 2.52 -3.80
N GLU A 18 22.13 3.15 -2.63
CA GLU A 18 22.96 2.80 -1.49
C GLU A 18 22.61 1.43 -0.91
N THR A 19 21.32 1.18 -0.71
CA THR A 19 20.83 -0.03 -0.06
C THR A 19 20.96 -1.27 -0.95
N TYR A 20 20.65 -1.13 -2.24
CA TYR A 20 20.62 -2.23 -3.21
C TYR A 20 21.75 -2.14 -4.25
N ALA A 21 22.93 -1.62 -3.86
CA ALA A 21 24.06 -1.37 -4.78
C ALA A 21 24.40 -2.59 -5.65
N ASN A 22 24.51 -3.77 -5.04
CA ASN A 22 24.92 -5.02 -5.69
C ASN A 22 23.74 -5.97 -5.97
N ASP A 23 22.52 -5.53 -5.73
CA ASP A 23 21.31 -6.33 -5.93
C ASP A 23 20.77 -6.12 -7.36
N PRO A 24 20.60 -7.18 -8.15
CA PRO A 24 20.03 -7.08 -9.48
C PRO A 24 18.52 -6.75 -9.50
N CYS A 25 17.82 -6.86 -8.36
CA CYS A 25 16.39 -6.58 -8.19
C CYS A 25 15.50 -7.22 -9.28
N GLN A 26 15.81 -8.44 -9.71
CA GLN A 26 15.19 -9.08 -10.88
C GLN A 26 13.69 -9.30 -10.78
N CYS A 27 13.16 -9.44 -9.55
CA CYS A 27 11.74 -9.60 -9.30
C CYS A 27 10.94 -8.30 -9.49
N PHE A 28 11.62 -7.16 -9.56
CA PHE A 28 11.04 -5.82 -9.69
C PHE A 28 11.24 -5.23 -11.08
N ARG A 29 11.13 -6.05 -12.12
CA ARG A 29 11.31 -5.62 -13.51
C ARG A 29 10.28 -4.57 -13.89
N VAL A 30 10.76 -3.48 -14.51
CA VAL A 30 9.92 -2.45 -15.12
C VAL A 30 9.77 -2.72 -16.62
N HIS A 31 8.63 -2.34 -17.20
CA HIS A 31 8.49 -2.34 -18.64
C HIS A 31 9.38 -1.25 -19.23
N ALA A 32 10.48 -1.65 -19.85
CA ALA A 32 11.38 -0.78 -20.55
C ALA A 32 11.08 -0.83 -22.07
N GLN A 33 11.13 0.34 -22.73
CA GLN A 33 11.14 0.40 -24.20
C GLN A 33 12.51 -0.06 -24.72
N GLU A 34 12.58 -0.48 -25.99
CA GLU A 34 13.82 -0.99 -26.59
C GLU A 34 15.00 -0.01 -26.47
N ASP A 35 14.73 1.29 -26.48
CA ASP A 35 15.73 2.37 -26.39
C ASP A 35 15.96 2.90 -24.96
N SER A 36 15.45 2.23 -23.92
CA SER A 36 15.60 2.72 -22.54
C SER A 36 17.04 2.58 -22.04
N ASP A 37 17.53 3.60 -21.31
CA ASP A 37 18.83 3.53 -20.66
C ASP A 37 18.81 2.43 -19.58
N LEU A 38 19.70 1.45 -19.72
CA LEU A 38 19.84 0.32 -18.78
C LEU A 38 20.14 0.78 -17.34
N ARG A 39 20.78 1.94 -17.16
CA ARG A 39 21.05 2.52 -15.83
C ARG A 39 19.77 3.01 -15.18
N GLU A 40 18.92 3.66 -15.97
CA GLU A 40 17.60 4.13 -15.51
C GLU A 40 16.69 2.95 -15.19
N VAL A 41 16.66 1.93 -16.04
CA VAL A 41 15.91 0.69 -15.78
C VAL A 41 16.36 0.04 -14.47
N SER A 42 17.69 -0.11 -14.27
CA SER A 42 18.24 -0.68 -13.03
C SER A 42 17.88 0.17 -11.80
N LEU A 43 17.95 1.49 -11.89
CA LEU A 43 17.56 2.39 -10.81
C LEU A 43 16.07 2.23 -10.46
N ASN A 44 15.21 2.21 -11.46
CA ASN A 44 13.76 2.03 -11.25
C ASN A 44 13.45 0.69 -10.59
N MET A 45 14.11 -0.41 -10.96
CA MET A 45 13.97 -1.70 -10.29
C MET A 45 14.34 -1.63 -8.80
N LYS A 46 15.45 -0.96 -8.47
CA LYS A 46 15.89 -0.76 -7.08
C LYS A 46 14.90 0.10 -6.29
N MET A 47 14.40 1.19 -6.88
CA MET A 47 13.39 2.05 -6.27
C MET A 47 12.08 1.28 -6.00
N HIS A 48 11.63 0.46 -6.94
CA HIS A 48 10.45 -0.39 -6.76
C HIS A 48 10.64 -1.37 -5.61
N LYS A 49 11.81 -2.05 -5.54
CA LYS A 49 12.12 -2.96 -4.44
C LYS A 49 12.11 -2.23 -3.09
N ALA A 50 12.77 -1.07 -3.02
CA ALA A 50 12.83 -0.26 -1.80
C ALA A 50 11.42 0.09 -1.28
N ILE A 51 10.56 0.62 -2.14
CA ILE A 51 9.19 0.97 -1.77
C ILE A 51 8.37 -0.26 -1.40
N ALA A 52 8.49 -1.38 -2.13
CA ALA A 52 7.76 -2.60 -1.83
C ALA A 52 8.12 -3.15 -0.43
N ILE A 53 9.40 -3.19 -0.07
CA ILE A 53 9.83 -3.64 1.27
C ILE A 53 9.29 -2.72 2.36
N ILE A 54 9.39 -1.40 2.17
CA ILE A 54 8.83 -0.42 3.11
C ILE A 54 7.32 -0.59 3.24
N GLN A 55 6.62 -0.79 2.12
CA GLN A 55 5.18 -1.02 2.11
C GLN A 55 4.80 -2.26 2.92
N PHE A 56 5.47 -3.39 2.72
CA PHE A 56 5.23 -4.60 3.51
C PHE A 56 5.46 -4.38 5.01
N LYS A 57 6.48 -3.62 5.38
CA LYS A 57 6.74 -3.28 6.79
C LYS A 57 5.60 -2.44 7.37
N LEU A 58 5.21 -1.37 6.70
CA LEU A 58 4.14 -0.46 7.16
C LEU A 58 2.78 -1.17 7.20
N GLU A 59 2.46 -1.97 6.19
CA GLU A 59 1.23 -2.78 6.17
C GLU A 59 1.21 -3.76 7.35
N GLY A 60 2.30 -4.48 7.59
CA GLY A 60 2.41 -5.38 8.72
C GLY A 60 2.26 -4.68 10.07
N GLN A 61 2.78 -3.45 10.21
CA GLN A 61 2.54 -2.63 11.41
C GLN A 61 1.06 -2.29 11.60
N VAL A 62 0.35 -1.95 10.51
CA VAL A 62 -1.10 -1.68 10.57
C VAL A 62 -1.86 -2.94 10.98
N ILE A 63 -1.59 -4.08 10.34
CA ILE A 63 -2.25 -5.35 10.65
C ILE A 63 -2.04 -5.75 12.13
N LYS A 64 -0.81 -5.63 12.63
CA LYS A 64 -0.49 -5.93 14.03
C LYS A 64 -1.18 -5.01 15.03
N ARG A 65 -1.42 -3.75 14.67
CA ARG A 65 -2.19 -2.80 15.50
C ARG A 65 -3.70 -3.01 15.43
N ARG A 66 -4.20 -3.71 14.40
CA ARG A 66 -5.63 -3.87 14.09
C ARG A 66 -6.01 -5.34 13.88
N PRO A 67 -5.86 -6.20 14.91
CA PRO A 67 -6.17 -7.63 14.80
C PRO A 67 -7.64 -7.89 14.45
N GLU A 68 -8.54 -6.94 14.73
CA GLU A 68 -9.95 -7.00 14.37
C GLU A 68 -10.23 -7.06 12.86
N PHE A 69 -9.24 -6.69 12.02
CA PHE A 69 -9.36 -6.77 10.57
C PHE A 69 -9.17 -8.19 10.02
N ASN A 70 -8.64 -9.11 10.83
CA ASN A 70 -8.38 -10.51 10.46
C ASN A 70 -7.50 -10.66 9.21
N MET A 71 -6.49 -9.80 9.07
CA MET A 71 -5.58 -9.75 7.93
C MET A 71 -4.24 -10.45 8.18
N ASP A 72 -4.11 -11.28 9.23
CA ASP A 72 -2.86 -11.95 9.62
C ASP A 72 -2.25 -12.81 8.48
N LYS A 73 -3.06 -13.27 7.55
CA LYS A 73 -2.58 -14.02 6.37
C LYS A 73 -1.63 -13.20 5.50
N ARG A 74 -1.77 -11.87 5.49
CA ARG A 74 -0.92 -10.92 4.76
C ARG A 74 0.41 -10.60 5.48
N LEU A 75 0.57 -11.03 6.72
CA LEU A 75 1.86 -10.96 7.41
C LEU A 75 2.79 -12.01 6.79
N LEU A 76 3.67 -11.57 5.90
CA LEU A 76 4.56 -12.45 5.13
C LEU A 76 6.02 -12.38 5.62
N LEU A 77 6.48 -11.22 6.10
CA LEU A 77 7.89 -11.02 6.45
C LEU A 77 8.34 -11.89 7.63
N ASP A 78 7.48 -12.18 8.58
CA ASP A 78 7.75 -13.08 9.71
C ASP A 78 7.63 -14.57 9.36
N LYS A 79 7.20 -14.91 8.13
CA LYS A 79 7.13 -16.29 7.62
C LYS A 79 8.34 -16.66 6.77
N ILE A 80 9.26 -15.72 6.55
CA ILE A 80 10.46 -15.92 5.76
C ILE A 80 11.57 -16.52 6.65
N ASP A 81 12.16 -17.59 6.17
CA ASP A 81 13.46 -18.06 6.63
C ASP A 81 14.55 -17.32 5.82
N TYR A 82 15.16 -16.32 6.44
CA TYR A 82 16.13 -15.45 5.78
C TYR A 82 17.48 -16.13 5.54
N GLU A 83 17.79 -17.21 6.30
CA GLU A 83 19.03 -17.98 6.11
C GLU A 83 18.90 -18.94 4.92
N GLU A 84 17.79 -19.65 4.85
CA GLU A 84 17.52 -20.58 3.74
C GLU A 84 16.99 -19.85 2.49
N GLY A 85 16.41 -18.67 2.63
CA GLY A 85 15.75 -17.93 1.55
C GLY A 85 14.45 -18.60 1.11
N THR A 86 13.63 -19.01 2.06
CA THR A 86 12.35 -19.69 1.83
C THR A 86 11.23 -19.03 2.61
N ILE A 87 9.99 -19.27 2.20
CA ILE A 87 8.79 -18.78 2.90
C ILE A 87 7.78 -19.89 3.10
N MET A 88 7.11 -19.92 4.27
CA MET A 88 6.01 -20.84 4.56
C MET A 88 4.66 -20.16 4.31
N ILE A 89 3.89 -20.63 3.32
CA ILE A 89 2.53 -20.17 3.03
C ILE A 89 1.57 -21.35 3.10
N GLU A 90 0.58 -21.28 3.98
CA GLU A 90 -0.45 -22.32 4.17
C GLU A 90 0.12 -23.73 4.34
N GLY A 91 1.20 -23.84 5.09
CA GLY A 91 1.88 -25.13 5.36
C GLY A 91 2.75 -25.67 4.23
N LYS A 92 2.92 -24.91 3.13
CA LYS A 92 3.83 -25.26 2.03
C LYS A 92 5.04 -24.36 2.06
N LYS A 93 6.22 -24.95 1.81
CA LYS A 93 7.49 -24.25 1.70
C LYS A 93 7.74 -23.85 0.25
N TYR A 94 8.06 -22.59 0.03
CA TYR A 94 8.40 -22.03 -1.28
C TYR A 94 9.79 -21.41 -1.23
N GLU A 95 10.55 -21.56 -2.28
CA GLU A 95 11.84 -20.90 -2.45
C GLU A 95 11.62 -19.45 -2.93
N LEU A 96 12.31 -18.48 -2.29
CA LEU A 96 12.29 -17.10 -2.72
C LEU A 96 13.20 -16.90 -3.93
N LEU A 97 12.70 -16.24 -4.95
CA LEU A 97 13.48 -15.86 -6.13
C LEU A 97 14.44 -14.71 -5.84
N ASP A 98 14.06 -13.84 -4.93
CA ASP A 98 14.89 -12.74 -4.41
C ASP A 98 15.10 -12.98 -2.91
N LYS A 99 16.36 -13.12 -2.51
CA LYS A 99 16.78 -13.45 -1.15
C LYS A 99 17.51 -12.30 -0.46
N SER A 100 17.58 -11.14 -1.10
CA SER A 100 18.30 -9.97 -0.60
C SER A 100 17.36 -9.03 0.15
N PHE A 101 17.47 -8.99 1.47
CA PHE A 101 16.66 -8.15 2.36
C PHE A 101 17.52 -7.32 3.31
N PRO A 102 18.37 -6.39 2.80
CA PRO A 102 19.39 -5.72 3.61
C PRO A 102 18.85 -4.83 4.73
N THR A 103 17.57 -4.43 4.67
CA THR A 103 16.95 -3.55 5.67
C THR A 103 16.02 -4.29 6.63
N ILE A 104 15.87 -5.61 6.48
CA ILE A 104 15.00 -6.39 7.36
C ILE A 104 15.80 -6.99 8.51
N ASP A 105 15.40 -6.72 9.75
CA ASP A 105 15.82 -7.48 10.92
C ASP A 105 14.89 -8.71 11.08
N PRO A 106 15.41 -9.94 10.97
CA PRO A 106 14.62 -11.15 11.15
C PRO A 106 13.88 -11.24 12.49
N ASN A 107 14.40 -10.59 13.54
CA ASN A 107 13.77 -10.58 14.86
C ASN A 107 12.61 -9.59 14.96
N ASN A 108 12.62 -8.53 14.14
CA ASN A 108 11.57 -7.53 14.07
C ASN A 108 11.32 -7.07 12.62
N PRO A 109 10.80 -7.97 11.75
CA PRO A 109 10.83 -7.78 10.31
C PRO A 109 9.95 -6.63 9.80
N TYR A 110 9.06 -6.10 10.63
CA TYR A 110 8.17 -4.99 10.28
C TYR A 110 8.67 -3.63 10.79
N GLU A 111 9.79 -3.57 11.51
CA GLU A 111 10.37 -2.30 11.94
C GLU A 111 11.08 -1.61 10.78
N LEU A 112 10.85 -0.31 10.62
CA LEU A 112 11.62 0.49 9.67
C LEU A 112 13.04 0.68 10.21
N SER A 113 14.04 0.58 9.33
CA SER A 113 15.37 1.07 9.67
C SER A 113 15.38 2.60 9.78
N GLU A 114 16.37 3.18 10.47
CA GLU A 114 16.51 4.64 10.58
C GLU A 114 16.54 5.32 9.20
N ALA A 115 17.19 4.69 8.21
CA ALA A 115 17.27 5.21 6.85
C ALA A 115 15.91 5.15 6.13
N GLU A 116 15.13 4.09 6.33
CA GLU A 116 13.77 3.96 5.79
C GLU A 116 12.82 4.99 6.44
N GLU A 117 12.92 5.19 7.75
CA GLU A 117 12.11 6.19 8.46
C GLU A 117 12.43 7.61 7.99
N ALA A 118 13.72 7.94 7.85
CA ALA A 118 14.16 9.23 7.31
C ALA A 118 13.69 9.43 5.86
N LEU A 119 13.73 8.39 5.03
CA LEU A 119 13.20 8.41 3.67
C LEU A 119 11.69 8.67 3.66
N MET A 120 10.91 7.93 4.46
CA MET A 120 9.47 8.08 4.52
C MET A 120 9.05 9.47 4.98
N ASN A 121 9.73 10.04 5.98
CA ASN A 121 9.50 11.41 6.41
C ASN A 121 9.73 12.42 5.27
N ARG A 122 10.81 12.26 4.49
CA ARG A 122 11.09 13.14 3.33
C ARG A 122 10.05 13.00 2.24
N LEU A 123 9.66 11.78 1.89
CA LEU A 123 8.62 11.53 0.89
C LEU A 123 7.29 12.13 1.34
N CYS A 124 6.87 11.89 2.57
CA CYS A 124 5.66 12.46 3.14
C CYS A 124 5.64 13.99 3.00
N MET A 125 6.73 14.65 3.38
CA MET A 125 6.83 16.12 3.22
C MET A 125 6.78 16.57 1.77
N ASN A 126 7.39 15.83 0.84
CA ASN A 126 7.34 16.15 -0.58
C ASN A 126 5.91 16.05 -1.14
N PHE A 127 5.14 15.04 -0.73
CA PHE A 127 3.74 14.89 -1.13
C PHE A 127 2.85 15.98 -0.51
N LEU A 128 3.04 16.27 0.78
CA LEU A 128 2.26 17.29 1.50
C LEU A 128 2.49 18.70 0.94
N ASN A 129 3.72 18.99 0.50
CA ASN A 129 4.09 20.31 -0.03
C ASN A 129 3.88 20.44 -1.56
N CYS A 130 3.29 19.46 -2.22
CA CYS A 130 2.95 19.54 -3.64
C CYS A 130 1.58 20.20 -3.84
N ASP A 131 1.56 21.50 -4.09
CA ASP A 131 0.33 22.30 -4.22
C ASP A 131 -0.67 21.70 -5.22
N LYS A 132 -0.19 21.31 -6.40
CA LYS A 132 -1.03 20.71 -7.45
C LYS A 132 -1.68 19.41 -6.99
N LEU A 133 -0.95 18.55 -6.27
CA LEU A 133 -1.49 17.32 -5.71
C LEU A 133 -2.54 17.64 -4.64
N GLN A 134 -2.23 18.57 -3.74
CA GLN A 134 -3.16 18.98 -2.68
C GLN A 134 -4.44 19.62 -3.25
N GLU A 135 -4.34 20.37 -4.35
CA GLU A 135 -5.51 20.92 -5.06
C GLU A 135 -6.39 19.79 -5.62
N HIS A 136 -5.81 18.79 -6.27
CA HIS A 136 -6.53 17.64 -6.82
C HIS A 136 -7.16 16.78 -5.69
N ILE A 137 -6.46 16.57 -4.60
CA ILE A 137 -7.00 15.84 -3.44
C ILE A 137 -8.22 16.59 -2.87
N ARG A 138 -8.10 17.91 -2.66
CA ARG A 138 -9.25 18.72 -2.21
C ARG A 138 -10.43 18.64 -3.17
N PHE A 139 -10.17 18.66 -4.48
CA PHE A 139 -11.22 18.48 -5.47
C PHE A 139 -11.91 17.12 -5.34
N LEU A 140 -11.14 16.02 -5.20
CA LEU A 140 -11.68 14.67 -5.02
C LEU A 140 -12.56 14.58 -3.77
N PHE A 141 -12.11 15.13 -2.63
CA PHE A 141 -12.91 15.11 -1.40
C PHE A 141 -14.14 16.03 -1.46
N ASN A 142 -14.10 17.10 -2.25
CA ASN A 142 -15.23 18.03 -2.39
C ASN A 142 -16.27 17.56 -3.40
N LYS A 143 -15.88 16.89 -4.48
CA LYS A 143 -16.73 16.56 -5.63
C LYS A 143 -16.82 15.07 -5.95
N GLY A 144 -15.85 14.27 -5.52
CA GLY A 144 -15.84 12.84 -5.73
C GLY A 144 -16.68 12.09 -4.71
N GLY A 145 -16.81 10.80 -4.93
CA GLY A 145 -17.47 9.84 -4.03
C GLY A 145 -16.99 8.43 -4.38
N LEU A 146 -17.28 7.46 -3.52
CA LEU A 146 -16.93 6.06 -3.78
C LEU A 146 -17.83 5.43 -4.85
N TYR A 147 -18.99 6.02 -5.11
CA TYR A 147 -19.87 5.63 -6.21
C TYR A 147 -20.62 6.85 -6.74
N LEU A 148 -21.13 6.73 -7.96
CA LEU A 148 -21.97 7.73 -8.61
C LEU A 148 -23.09 7.04 -9.40
N CYS A 149 -24.35 7.47 -9.20
CA CYS A 149 -25.45 7.11 -10.06
C CYS A 149 -25.71 8.23 -11.07
N TYR A 150 -25.51 7.95 -12.35
CA TYR A 150 -25.72 8.93 -13.41
C TYR A 150 -26.37 8.26 -14.64
N ASN A 151 -27.44 8.85 -15.14
CA ASN A 151 -28.21 8.32 -16.28
C ASN A 151 -28.57 6.82 -16.13
N SER A 152 -29.07 6.40 -14.97
CA SER A 152 -29.38 5.01 -14.61
C SER A 152 -28.18 4.06 -14.63
N ASN A 153 -26.96 4.57 -14.70
CA ASN A 153 -25.75 3.78 -14.54
C ASN A 153 -25.20 3.98 -13.12
N LEU A 154 -24.76 2.87 -12.51
CA LEU A 154 -24.00 2.88 -11.27
C LEU A 154 -22.52 2.79 -11.62
N LEU A 155 -21.77 3.85 -11.31
CA LEU A 155 -20.32 3.94 -11.44
C LEU A 155 -19.73 3.80 -10.05
N TYR A 156 -18.76 2.91 -9.87
CA TYR A 156 -18.08 2.70 -8.60
C TYR A 156 -16.65 2.23 -8.85
N HIS A 157 -15.77 2.42 -7.87
CA HIS A 157 -14.40 1.95 -7.92
C HIS A 157 -14.27 0.63 -7.14
N GLY A 158 -13.48 -0.30 -7.65
CA GLY A 158 -13.31 -1.62 -7.06
C GLY A 158 -14.50 -2.55 -7.29
N CYS A 159 -14.88 -3.32 -6.29
CA CYS A 159 -15.97 -4.28 -6.38
C CYS A 159 -16.97 -4.12 -5.23
N VAL A 160 -18.22 -4.52 -5.47
CA VAL A 160 -19.20 -4.67 -4.40
C VAL A 160 -19.00 -6.04 -3.75
N PRO A 161 -18.68 -6.13 -2.44
CA PRO A 161 -18.51 -7.41 -1.79
C PRO A 161 -19.77 -8.26 -1.82
N LEU A 162 -19.65 -9.46 -2.40
CA LEU A 162 -20.74 -10.45 -2.49
C LEU A 162 -20.37 -11.72 -1.73
N ASP A 163 -21.37 -12.49 -1.29
CA ASP A 163 -21.20 -13.85 -0.80
C ASP A 163 -21.20 -14.86 -1.97
N GLU A 164 -20.95 -16.12 -1.68
CA GLU A 164 -20.94 -17.21 -2.68
C GLU A 164 -22.29 -17.40 -3.41
N LYS A 165 -23.38 -16.85 -2.87
CA LYS A 165 -24.73 -16.90 -3.45
C LYS A 165 -25.09 -15.64 -4.22
N GLY A 166 -24.17 -14.66 -4.31
CA GLY A 166 -24.39 -13.38 -4.99
C GLY A 166 -25.16 -12.35 -4.16
N ASN A 167 -25.37 -12.56 -2.86
CA ASN A 167 -25.94 -11.55 -1.98
C ASN A 167 -24.88 -10.58 -1.48
N PHE A 168 -25.28 -9.36 -1.13
CA PHE A 168 -24.37 -8.40 -0.53
C PHE A 168 -23.75 -8.94 0.76
N ARG A 169 -22.41 -9.08 0.76
CA ARG A 169 -21.66 -9.52 1.93
C ARG A 169 -21.73 -8.46 3.02
N LYS A 170 -21.97 -8.89 4.26
CA LYS A 170 -21.93 -8.01 5.43
C LYS A 170 -20.48 -7.82 5.90
N VAL A 171 -20.04 -6.57 5.99
CA VAL A 171 -18.72 -6.17 6.50
C VAL A 171 -18.91 -5.49 7.85
N LYS A 172 -18.13 -5.91 8.85
CA LYS A 172 -18.17 -5.31 10.18
C LYS A 172 -17.23 -4.11 10.23
N ILE A 173 -17.78 -2.93 10.57
CA ILE A 173 -17.01 -1.72 10.83
C ILE A 173 -17.37 -1.24 12.24
N GLY A 174 -16.40 -1.25 13.14
CA GLY A 174 -16.65 -1.00 14.56
C GLY A 174 -17.60 -2.04 15.16
N SER A 175 -18.69 -1.60 15.75
CA SER A 175 -19.72 -2.48 16.36
C SER A 175 -20.86 -2.87 15.43
N LYS A 176 -20.94 -2.30 14.22
CA LYS A 176 -22.04 -2.47 13.28
C LYS A 176 -21.61 -3.24 12.03
N GLN A 177 -22.60 -3.83 11.35
CA GLN A 177 -22.41 -4.49 10.05
C GLN A 177 -23.10 -3.69 8.96
N TYR A 178 -22.43 -3.54 7.83
CA TYR A 178 -22.87 -2.80 6.66
C TYR A 178 -22.76 -3.66 5.41
N SER A 179 -23.60 -3.42 4.41
CA SER A 179 -23.54 -4.13 3.12
C SER A 179 -24.06 -3.24 1.99
N GLY A 180 -23.67 -3.55 0.75
CA GLY A 180 -24.11 -2.81 -0.43
C GLY A 180 -23.88 -1.30 -0.29
N LYS A 181 -24.90 -0.49 -0.58
CA LYS A 181 -24.82 0.99 -0.53
C LYS A 181 -24.38 1.53 0.85
N GLU A 182 -24.91 0.97 1.94
CA GLU A 182 -24.60 1.43 3.29
C GLU A 182 -23.11 1.25 3.62
N LEU A 183 -22.48 0.21 3.07
CA LEU A 183 -21.04 0.00 3.23
C LEU A 183 -20.26 1.12 2.54
N TYR A 184 -20.61 1.50 1.31
CA TYR A 184 -19.96 2.61 0.62
C TYR A 184 -20.16 3.95 1.34
N ASP A 185 -21.39 4.22 1.81
CA ASP A 185 -21.70 5.46 2.54
C ASP A 185 -20.88 5.59 3.82
N VAL A 186 -20.72 4.51 4.59
CA VAL A 186 -19.93 4.54 5.84
C VAL A 186 -18.43 4.65 5.56
N LEU A 187 -17.91 3.98 4.53
CA LEU A 187 -16.51 4.11 4.13
C LEU A 187 -16.21 5.53 3.66
N GLU A 188 -17.09 6.13 2.84
CA GLU A 188 -16.95 7.52 2.42
C GLU A 188 -17.00 8.48 3.61
N TYR A 189 -17.89 8.25 4.57
CA TYR A 189 -17.96 9.04 5.79
C TYR A 189 -16.61 9.03 6.56
N TYR A 190 -16.04 7.84 6.78
CA TYR A 190 -14.75 7.74 7.46
C TYR A 190 -13.60 8.33 6.66
N ALA A 191 -13.59 8.15 5.34
CA ALA A 191 -12.60 8.76 4.46
C ALA A 191 -12.61 10.29 4.57
N ARG A 192 -13.80 10.90 4.50
CA ARG A 192 -13.96 12.34 4.65
C ARG A 192 -13.59 12.83 6.05
N LYS A 193 -14.03 12.11 7.06
CA LYS A 193 -13.69 12.42 8.46
C LYS A 193 -12.19 12.39 8.66
N GLY A 194 -11.51 11.34 8.19
CA GLY A 194 -10.07 11.24 8.28
C GLY A 194 -9.31 12.35 7.53
N TYR A 195 -9.86 12.85 6.43
CA TYR A 195 -9.25 13.94 5.67
C TYR A 195 -9.45 15.32 6.34
N TYR A 196 -10.65 15.61 6.87
CA TYR A 196 -11.00 16.92 7.39
C TYR A 196 -10.72 17.09 8.88
N GLU A 197 -10.78 16.02 9.68
CA GLU A 197 -10.57 16.03 11.12
C GLU A 197 -9.18 15.51 11.46
N GLN A 198 -8.16 16.38 11.42
CA GLN A 198 -6.74 16.01 11.61
C GLN A 198 -6.38 15.54 13.03
N ASP A 199 -7.23 15.81 14.02
CA ASP A 199 -6.94 15.52 15.44
C ASP A 199 -7.16 14.05 15.85
N ASN A 200 -7.84 13.23 15.03
CA ASN A 200 -8.16 11.83 15.34
C ASN A 200 -7.38 10.85 14.44
N ARG A 201 -6.06 10.75 14.63
CA ARG A 201 -5.20 9.84 13.88
C ARG A 201 -5.59 8.36 13.95
N GLU A 202 -6.30 7.93 14.99
CA GLU A 202 -6.76 6.55 15.14
C GLU A 202 -7.84 6.16 14.11
N GLU A 203 -8.69 7.10 13.70
CA GLU A 203 -9.72 6.86 12.67
C GLU A 203 -9.13 6.88 11.24
N HIS A 204 -7.98 7.50 11.04
CA HIS A 204 -7.25 7.47 9.75
C HIS A 204 -6.79 6.05 9.36
N CYS A 205 -6.54 5.17 10.31
CA CYS A 205 -6.15 3.79 10.04
C CYS A 205 -7.22 2.96 9.33
N LEU A 206 -8.50 3.36 9.37
CA LEU A 206 -9.57 2.66 8.63
C LEU A 206 -9.44 2.84 7.12
N LEU A 207 -8.76 3.89 6.64
CA LEU A 207 -8.55 4.14 5.21
C LEU A 207 -7.59 3.16 4.55
N TYR A 208 -6.61 2.66 5.28
CA TYR A 208 -5.62 1.71 4.76
C TYR A 208 -6.17 0.28 4.59
N THR A 209 -7.38 0.02 5.05
CA THR A 209 -8.02 -1.29 4.96
C THR A 209 -9.07 -1.37 3.85
N SER A 210 -9.29 -0.29 3.11
CA SER A 210 -10.21 -0.30 1.95
C SER A 210 -9.71 -1.19 0.81
N ASP A 211 -8.40 -1.49 0.75
CA ASP A 211 -7.85 -2.50 -0.16
C ASP A 211 -8.34 -3.93 0.15
N ALA A 212 -8.87 -4.17 1.35
CA ALA A 212 -9.51 -5.45 1.67
C ALA A 212 -10.77 -5.73 0.83
N ALA A 213 -11.30 -4.74 0.11
CA ALA A 213 -12.39 -4.94 -0.83
C ALA A 213 -11.93 -5.57 -2.17
N ASP A 214 -10.66 -5.43 -2.54
CA ASP A 214 -10.11 -5.98 -3.78
C ASP A 214 -9.71 -7.46 -3.68
N GLU A 215 -9.62 -8.02 -2.47
CA GLU A 215 -9.22 -9.43 -2.25
C GLU A 215 -10.41 -10.39 -2.12
N GLY A 216 -11.60 -10.01 -2.54
CA GLY A 216 -12.79 -10.84 -2.56
C GLY A 216 -12.96 -11.72 -3.80
N LEU A 217 -11.89 -12.00 -4.56
CA LEU A 217 -11.89 -12.90 -5.72
C LEU A 217 -11.05 -14.14 -5.47
#